data_cf7193c8df99e7188f74bdedd3aa84d1
#
_entry.id   cf7193c8df99e7188f74bdedd3aa84d1
#
_cell.length_a   1.000
_cell.length_b   1.000
_cell.length_c   1.000
_cell.angle_alpha   90.00
_cell.angle_beta   90.00
_cell.angle_gamma   90.00
#
_symmetry.space_group_name_H-M   'P 1'
#
loop_
_entity.id
_entity.type
_entity.pdbx_description
1 polymer ?
#
loop_
_entity_poly.entity_id
_entity_poly.type
_entity_poly.pdbx_seq_one_letter_code
_entity_poly.pdbx_strand_id
1 'polypeptide(L)'
;MAEHYYTEKPTSELKIRQIKAILRGKEFLFYTGSGVFSPEKVDIGTMLLINDAVIEPEAKILDLGCGYGPVGITIKKIFPETKVFMTEVNQRAVMLAKKNAKLNRADVKIAQGNMYEYVKDEKFDTILVNPPMAAGKKLCFEMIEQAKMHLTEGGTLQLVARHQKGGRELEKKMQEVFGNVEEISKKSGFRIYLSKN
;
A
#
# COMPACT_ATOMS: atom_id res chain seq x y z
N MET A 1 -0.44 15.38 -22.39
CA MET A 1 -0.81 15.39 -20.95
C MET A 1 0.24 14.62 -20.18
N ALA A 2 0.65 15.10 -19.01
CA ALA A 2 1.57 14.35 -18.17
C ALA A 2 0.87 13.05 -17.70
N GLU A 3 1.55 11.95 -17.85
CA GLU A 3 1.05 10.63 -17.44
C GLU A 3 1.16 10.50 -15.92
N HIS A 4 0.08 10.10 -15.25
CA HIS A 4 0.05 9.94 -13.81
C HIS A 4 0.32 8.48 -13.41
N TYR A 5 0.99 8.26 -12.27
CA TYR A 5 1.31 6.91 -11.76
C TYR A 5 0.07 6.06 -11.41
N TYR A 6 -1.10 6.66 -11.29
CA TYR A 6 -2.40 6.00 -11.11
C TYR A 6 -3.15 5.77 -12.43
N THR A 7 -2.51 5.97 -13.59
CA THR A 7 -3.07 5.65 -14.91
C THR A 7 -3.05 4.13 -15.11
N GLU A 8 -4.19 3.54 -15.50
CA GLU A 8 -4.32 2.09 -15.69
C GLU A 8 -3.34 1.55 -16.73
N LYS A 9 -3.28 2.18 -17.90
CA LYS A 9 -2.44 1.78 -19.04
C LYS A 9 -1.51 2.92 -19.45
N PRO A 10 -0.34 3.06 -18.82
CA PRO A 10 0.65 4.03 -19.24
C PRO A 10 1.15 3.76 -20.66
N THR A 11 1.28 4.84 -21.47
CA THR A 11 1.69 4.77 -22.89
C THR A 11 3.12 5.26 -23.14
N SER A 12 3.73 5.98 -22.18
CA SER A 12 5.10 6.45 -22.27
C SER A 12 6.11 5.30 -22.32
N GLU A 13 7.31 5.56 -22.83
CA GLU A 13 8.40 4.59 -22.81
C GLU A 13 8.72 4.13 -21.36
N LEU A 14 8.76 2.82 -21.13
CA LEU A 14 9.12 2.25 -19.84
C LEU A 14 10.66 2.21 -19.67
N LYS A 15 11.19 3.08 -18.82
CA LYS A 15 12.59 3.05 -18.40
C LYS A 15 12.72 2.38 -17.04
N ILE A 16 13.15 1.12 -17.04
CA ILE A 16 13.34 0.35 -15.80
C ILE A 16 14.67 0.71 -15.16
N ARG A 17 14.65 0.82 -13.83
CA ARG A 17 15.86 0.94 -12.99
C ARG A 17 15.75 -0.01 -11.81
N GLN A 18 16.87 -0.30 -11.17
CA GLN A 18 16.91 -1.03 -9.92
C GLN A 18 17.25 -0.05 -8.79
N ILE A 19 16.54 -0.16 -7.69
CA ILE A 19 16.79 0.59 -6.46
C ILE A 19 17.03 -0.39 -5.31
N LYS A 20 17.79 0.08 -4.32
CA LYS A 20 18.07 -0.64 -3.08
C LYS A 20 17.43 0.10 -1.91
N ALA A 21 16.87 -0.64 -0.95
CA ALA A 21 16.29 -0.08 0.26
C ALA A 21 16.58 -0.97 1.47
N ILE A 22 16.77 -0.36 2.64
CA ILE A 22 16.82 -1.05 3.93
C ILE A 22 15.47 -0.86 4.60
N LEU A 23 14.72 -1.95 4.77
CA LEU A 23 13.35 -1.95 5.30
C LEU A 23 13.27 -2.99 6.43
N ARG A 24 12.78 -2.59 7.60
CA ARG A 24 12.79 -3.41 8.83
C ARG A 24 14.15 -4.09 9.09
N GLY A 25 15.25 -3.34 8.86
CA GLY A 25 16.63 -3.80 9.09
C GLY A 25 17.17 -4.79 8.06
N LYS A 26 16.40 -5.16 7.02
CA LYS A 26 16.85 -6.04 5.93
C LYS A 26 16.99 -5.27 4.61
N GLU A 27 17.93 -5.73 3.78
CA GLU A 27 18.15 -5.19 2.45
C GLU A 27 17.18 -5.79 1.44
N PHE A 28 16.60 -4.92 0.60
CA PHE A 28 15.72 -5.29 -0.51
C PHE A 28 16.18 -4.61 -1.79
N LEU A 29 16.02 -5.31 -2.91
CA LEU A 29 16.19 -4.77 -4.25
C LEU A 29 14.85 -4.73 -4.95
N PHE A 30 14.54 -3.59 -5.59
CA PHE A 30 13.31 -3.45 -6.37
C PHE A 30 13.61 -2.91 -7.76
N TYR A 31 12.98 -3.49 -8.77
CA TYR A 31 12.82 -2.84 -10.06
C TYR A 31 11.69 -1.82 -9.97
N THR A 32 11.96 -0.64 -10.50
CA THR A 32 10.99 0.44 -10.63
C THR A 32 11.13 1.07 -12.01
N GLY A 33 10.30 2.04 -12.38
CA GLY A 33 10.41 2.63 -13.72
C GLY A 33 9.55 3.88 -13.91
N SER A 34 9.61 4.44 -15.11
CA SER A 34 8.76 5.57 -15.49
C SER A 34 7.28 5.21 -15.40
N GLY A 35 6.43 6.18 -14.99
CA GLY A 35 4.98 6.00 -14.87
C GLY A 35 4.51 5.17 -13.67
N VAL A 36 5.39 4.90 -12.68
CA VAL A 36 5.00 4.33 -11.38
C VAL A 36 5.31 5.31 -10.26
N PHE A 37 4.68 5.09 -9.10
CA PHE A 37 4.91 5.93 -7.92
C PHE A 37 6.34 5.82 -7.41
N SER A 38 6.97 6.96 -7.09
CA SER A 38 8.31 7.08 -6.48
C SER A 38 9.38 6.20 -7.14
N PRO A 39 9.70 6.45 -8.44
CA PRO A 39 10.56 5.54 -9.21
C PRO A 39 12.05 5.59 -8.83
N GLU A 40 12.48 6.55 -8.05
CA GLU A 40 13.91 6.75 -7.71
C GLU A 40 14.30 6.10 -6.38
N LYS A 41 13.36 5.98 -5.46
CA LYS A 41 13.57 5.40 -4.12
C LYS A 41 12.23 5.00 -3.51
N VAL A 42 12.25 4.14 -2.50
CA VAL A 42 11.05 3.89 -1.68
C VAL A 42 10.66 5.18 -0.97
N ASP A 43 9.40 5.61 -1.13
CA ASP A 43 8.87 6.84 -0.54
C ASP A 43 8.93 6.82 1.00
N ILE A 44 9.09 8.00 1.61
CA ILE A 44 9.19 8.13 3.08
C ILE A 44 7.93 7.61 3.79
N GLY A 45 6.74 7.90 3.24
CA GLY A 45 5.48 7.38 3.79
C GLY A 45 5.41 5.85 3.69
N THR A 46 5.78 5.31 2.54
CA THR A 46 5.89 3.86 2.33
C THR A 46 6.88 3.22 3.30
N MET A 47 8.07 3.81 3.49
CA MET A 47 9.04 3.32 4.47
C MET A 47 8.50 3.37 5.90
N LEU A 48 7.79 4.44 6.27
CA LEU A 48 7.18 4.56 7.59
C LEU A 48 6.13 3.44 7.79
N LEU A 49 5.22 3.26 6.82
CA LEU A 49 4.21 2.21 6.88
C LEU A 49 4.84 0.81 7.00
N ILE A 50 5.86 0.51 6.19
CA ILE A 50 6.58 -0.76 6.27
C ILE A 50 7.19 -0.99 7.66
N ASN A 51 7.87 0.01 8.22
CA ASN A 51 8.62 -0.16 9.45
C ASN A 51 7.73 -0.27 10.69
N ASP A 52 6.63 0.47 10.72
CA ASP A 52 5.88 0.71 11.95
C ASP A 52 4.45 0.14 11.91
N ALA A 53 3.99 -0.44 10.77
CA ALA A 53 2.71 -1.13 10.71
C ALA A 53 2.66 -2.27 11.74
N VAL A 54 1.53 -2.40 12.40
CA VAL A 54 1.23 -3.50 13.33
C VAL A 54 0.77 -4.71 12.51
N ILE A 55 1.51 -5.80 12.61
CA ILE A 55 1.25 -7.03 11.84
C ILE A 55 1.13 -8.19 12.83
N GLU A 56 -0.05 -8.80 12.88
CA GLU A 56 -0.27 -9.99 13.67
C GLU A 56 0.32 -11.24 12.99
N PRO A 57 0.77 -12.24 13.76
CA PRO A 57 1.20 -13.52 13.21
C PRO A 57 0.11 -14.16 12.33
N GLU A 58 0.52 -14.83 11.25
CA GLU A 58 -0.37 -15.54 10.32
C GLU A 58 -1.47 -14.70 9.64
N ALA A 59 -1.47 -13.38 9.86
CA ALA A 59 -2.49 -12.47 9.34
C ALA A 59 -2.64 -12.58 7.83
N LYS A 60 -3.89 -12.46 7.36
CA LYS A 60 -4.23 -12.25 5.97
C LYS A 60 -4.24 -10.74 5.69
N ILE A 61 -3.35 -10.30 4.82
CA ILE A 61 -3.02 -8.89 4.61
C ILE A 61 -3.34 -8.48 3.18
N LEU A 62 -3.92 -7.29 3.03
CA LEU A 62 -4.05 -6.61 1.74
C LEU A 62 -3.13 -5.39 1.69
N ASP A 63 -2.23 -5.34 0.70
CA ASP A 63 -1.52 -4.14 0.28
C ASP A 63 -2.31 -3.49 -0.85
N LEU A 64 -3.10 -2.45 -0.52
CA LEU A 64 -4.04 -1.81 -1.43
C LEU A 64 -3.37 -0.65 -2.17
N GLY A 65 -3.29 -0.74 -3.50
CA GLY A 65 -2.51 0.20 -4.32
C GLY A 65 -1.01 -0.02 -4.15
N CYS A 66 -0.56 -1.27 -4.31
CA CYS A 66 0.77 -1.71 -3.93
C CYS A 66 1.93 -1.09 -4.73
N GLY A 67 1.65 -0.39 -5.83
CA GLY A 67 2.69 0.11 -6.73
C GLY A 67 3.58 -1.02 -7.25
N TYR A 68 4.89 -0.82 -7.24
CA TYR A 68 5.86 -1.87 -7.60
C TYR A 68 6.16 -2.88 -6.47
N GLY A 69 5.40 -2.86 -5.37
CA GLY A 69 5.32 -3.89 -4.36
C GLY A 69 6.16 -3.73 -3.09
N PRO A 70 6.66 -2.54 -2.71
CA PRO A 70 7.57 -2.43 -1.57
C PRO A 70 6.94 -2.85 -0.24
N VAL A 71 5.65 -2.53 0.00
CA VAL A 71 4.96 -2.87 1.26
C VAL A 71 4.73 -4.38 1.34
N GLY A 72 3.90 -4.93 0.47
CA GLY A 72 3.49 -6.34 0.56
C GLY A 72 4.65 -7.32 0.48
N ILE A 73 5.64 -7.07 -0.40
CA ILE A 73 6.84 -7.91 -0.53
C ILE A 73 7.68 -7.88 0.76
N THR A 74 7.89 -6.69 1.35
CA THR A 74 8.66 -6.59 2.59
C THR A 74 7.94 -7.26 3.74
N ILE A 75 6.63 -7.01 3.91
CA ILE A 75 5.83 -7.64 4.97
C ILE A 75 5.92 -9.16 4.86
N LYS A 76 5.70 -9.74 3.68
CA LYS A 76 5.83 -11.20 3.47
C LYS A 76 7.21 -11.75 3.84
N LYS A 77 8.28 -11.01 3.52
CA LYS A 77 9.66 -11.44 3.83
C LYS A 77 10.04 -11.33 5.30
N ILE A 78 9.42 -10.41 6.03
CA ILE A 78 9.66 -10.21 7.47
C ILE A 78 8.75 -11.13 8.31
N PHE A 79 7.50 -11.32 7.85
CA PHE A 79 6.48 -12.14 8.50
C PHE A 79 6.09 -13.30 7.56
N PRO A 80 6.89 -14.36 7.46
CA PRO A 80 6.74 -15.40 6.44
C PRO A 80 5.43 -16.19 6.55
N GLU A 81 4.82 -16.25 7.72
CA GLU A 81 3.55 -16.97 7.94
C GLU A 81 2.31 -16.21 7.46
N THR A 82 2.44 -14.90 7.16
CA THR A 82 1.31 -14.09 6.67
C THR A 82 0.87 -14.51 5.27
N LYS A 83 -0.39 -14.26 4.93
CA LYS A 83 -0.93 -14.42 3.57
C LYS A 83 -1.12 -13.04 2.94
N VAL A 84 -0.24 -12.65 2.03
CA VAL A 84 -0.24 -11.30 1.46
C VAL A 84 -0.88 -11.26 0.08
N PHE A 85 -1.90 -10.42 -0.05
CA PHE A 85 -2.55 -10.04 -1.29
C PHE A 85 -2.15 -8.61 -1.65
N MET A 86 -2.01 -8.34 -2.93
CA MET A 86 -1.58 -7.03 -3.43
C MET A 86 -2.43 -6.66 -4.64
N THR A 87 -3.06 -5.50 -4.62
CA THR A 87 -3.84 -4.98 -5.75
C THR A 87 -3.29 -3.65 -6.24
N GLU A 88 -3.31 -3.45 -7.55
CA GLU A 88 -2.80 -2.24 -8.19
C GLU A 88 -3.52 -2.04 -9.54
N VAL A 89 -3.91 -0.81 -9.84
CA VAL A 89 -4.60 -0.47 -11.08
C VAL A 89 -3.63 -0.31 -12.26
N ASN A 90 -2.44 0.22 -12.01
CA ASN A 90 -1.44 0.49 -13.03
C ASN A 90 -0.77 -0.80 -13.51
N GLN A 91 -1.03 -1.18 -14.77
CA GLN A 91 -0.49 -2.40 -15.39
C GLN A 91 1.04 -2.51 -15.30
N ARG A 92 1.74 -1.39 -15.45
CA ARG A 92 3.21 -1.32 -15.38
C ARG A 92 3.72 -1.60 -13.97
N ALA A 93 3.06 -1.03 -12.97
CA ALA A 93 3.36 -1.28 -11.56
C ALA A 93 3.11 -2.75 -11.18
N VAL A 94 2.02 -3.34 -11.63
CA VAL A 94 1.73 -4.78 -11.45
C VAL A 94 2.83 -5.67 -12.05
N MET A 95 3.27 -5.37 -13.28
CA MET A 95 4.36 -6.10 -13.91
C MET A 95 5.66 -6.03 -13.07
N LEU A 96 5.99 -4.82 -12.58
CA LEU A 96 7.16 -4.62 -11.74
C LEU A 96 7.01 -5.30 -10.38
N ALA A 97 5.82 -5.24 -9.75
CA ALA A 97 5.55 -5.93 -8.49
C ALA A 97 5.74 -7.46 -8.62
N LYS A 98 5.24 -8.08 -9.68
CA LYS A 98 5.47 -9.51 -9.98
C LYS A 98 6.95 -9.84 -10.16
N LYS A 99 7.71 -8.97 -10.86
CA LYS A 99 9.17 -9.12 -11.02
C LYS A 99 9.89 -8.99 -9.67
N ASN A 100 9.48 -8.05 -8.84
CA ASN A 100 10.05 -7.79 -7.52
C ASN A 100 9.73 -8.89 -6.50
N ALA A 101 8.54 -9.47 -6.55
CA ALA A 101 8.18 -10.62 -5.73
C ALA A 101 9.11 -11.81 -6.01
N LYS A 102 9.36 -12.11 -7.30
CA LYS A 102 10.33 -13.16 -7.71
C LYS A 102 11.76 -12.81 -7.26
N LEU A 103 12.22 -11.57 -7.48
CA LEU A 103 13.55 -11.11 -7.11
C LEU A 103 13.83 -11.30 -5.61
N ASN A 104 12.85 -10.95 -4.77
CA ASN A 104 12.95 -11.05 -3.32
C ASN A 104 12.48 -12.40 -2.76
N ARG A 105 12.08 -13.36 -3.61
CA ARG A 105 11.56 -14.69 -3.20
C ARG A 105 10.41 -14.53 -2.19
N ALA A 106 9.46 -13.63 -2.47
CA ALA A 106 8.27 -13.39 -1.66
C ALA A 106 7.07 -14.08 -2.32
N ASP A 107 6.45 -15.00 -1.60
CA ASP A 107 5.21 -15.67 -2.03
C ASP A 107 4.01 -14.78 -1.70
N VAL A 108 3.56 -14.01 -2.68
CA VAL A 108 2.45 -13.06 -2.59
C VAL A 108 1.50 -13.20 -3.78
N LYS A 109 0.22 -12.94 -3.56
CA LYS A 109 -0.78 -12.90 -4.64
C LYS A 109 -0.91 -11.47 -5.16
N ILE A 110 -0.63 -11.26 -6.44
CA ILE A 110 -0.65 -9.92 -7.07
C ILE A 110 -1.64 -9.91 -8.23
N ALA A 111 -2.58 -8.96 -8.18
CA ALA A 111 -3.58 -8.78 -9.22
C ALA A 111 -3.66 -7.33 -9.70
N GLN A 112 -3.98 -7.16 -10.98
CA GLN A 112 -4.41 -5.89 -11.53
C GLN A 112 -5.90 -5.70 -11.24
N GLY A 113 -6.28 -4.55 -10.70
CA GLY A 113 -7.67 -4.20 -10.43
C GLY A 113 -7.78 -2.85 -9.76
N ASN A 114 -8.95 -2.24 -9.89
CA ASN A 114 -9.25 -0.99 -9.22
C ASN A 114 -9.70 -1.28 -7.79
N MET A 115 -8.99 -0.71 -6.80
CA MET A 115 -9.27 -0.88 -5.37
C MET A 115 -9.50 -2.36 -4.97
N TYR A 116 -10.71 -2.73 -4.59
CA TYR A 116 -11.08 -4.05 -4.04
C TYR A 116 -11.67 -5.02 -5.08
N GLU A 117 -11.79 -4.65 -6.35
CA GLU A 117 -12.46 -5.44 -7.39
C GLU A 117 -11.98 -6.90 -7.45
N TYR A 118 -10.67 -7.11 -7.36
CA TYR A 118 -10.09 -8.45 -7.43
C TYR A 118 -10.29 -9.27 -6.14
N VAL A 119 -10.55 -8.61 -5.04
CA VAL A 119 -10.68 -9.20 -3.70
C VAL A 119 -12.06 -9.01 -3.10
N LYS A 120 -13.08 -8.81 -3.94
CA LYS A 120 -14.45 -8.47 -3.53
C LYS A 120 -15.09 -9.45 -2.52
N ASP A 121 -14.73 -10.73 -2.61
CA ASP A 121 -15.27 -11.79 -1.75
C ASP A 121 -14.30 -12.17 -0.60
N GLU A 122 -13.21 -11.41 -0.44
CA GLU A 122 -12.17 -11.69 0.54
C GLU A 122 -12.28 -10.77 1.77
N LYS A 123 -11.90 -11.32 2.93
CA LYS A 123 -11.73 -10.56 4.18
C LYS A 123 -10.28 -10.62 4.61
N PHE A 124 -9.82 -9.55 5.26
CA PHE A 124 -8.44 -9.37 5.68
C PHE A 124 -8.35 -8.99 7.15
N ASP A 125 -7.32 -9.46 7.82
CA ASP A 125 -7.01 -9.08 9.20
C ASP A 125 -6.33 -7.71 9.25
N THR A 126 -5.63 -7.36 8.17
CA THR A 126 -4.98 -6.05 8.03
C THR A 126 -5.04 -5.57 6.58
N ILE A 127 -5.44 -4.32 6.39
CA ILE A 127 -5.34 -3.59 5.12
C ILE A 127 -4.32 -2.47 5.29
N LEU A 128 -3.27 -2.47 4.46
CA LEU A 128 -2.22 -1.46 4.42
C LEU A 128 -2.41 -0.56 3.21
N VAL A 129 -2.36 0.76 3.41
CA VAL A 129 -2.62 1.74 2.34
C VAL A 129 -1.65 2.91 2.41
N ASN A 130 -0.98 3.20 1.30
CA ASN A 130 -0.40 4.51 1.02
C ASN A 130 -1.21 5.16 -0.11
N PRO A 131 -2.28 5.91 0.19
CA PRO A 131 -3.28 6.28 -0.80
C PRO A 131 -2.74 7.28 -1.83
N PRO A 132 -3.24 7.25 -3.07
CA PRO A 132 -2.81 8.16 -4.14
C PRO A 132 -3.43 9.55 -3.96
N MET A 133 -2.91 10.35 -3.03
CA MET A 133 -3.43 11.69 -2.71
C MET A 133 -3.56 12.62 -3.94
N ALA A 134 -2.70 12.44 -4.95
CA ALA A 134 -2.75 13.20 -6.20
C ALA A 134 -3.95 12.83 -7.09
N ALA A 135 -4.56 11.66 -6.91
CA ALA A 135 -5.77 11.24 -7.61
C ALA A 135 -7.05 11.86 -7.03
N GLY A 136 -6.92 12.58 -5.91
CA GLY A 136 -8.01 13.32 -5.27
C GLY A 136 -8.58 12.64 -4.03
N LYS A 137 -9.18 13.45 -3.15
CA LYS A 137 -9.72 13.02 -1.85
C LYS A 137 -10.86 12.00 -2.00
N LYS A 138 -11.69 12.13 -3.02
CA LYS A 138 -12.83 11.22 -3.25
C LYS A 138 -12.38 9.77 -3.31
N LEU A 139 -11.36 9.47 -4.12
CA LEU A 139 -10.82 8.13 -4.24
C LEU A 139 -10.28 7.61 -2.90
N CYS A 140 -9.52 8.45 -2.17
CA CYS A 140 -8.99 8.06 -0.87
C CYS A 140 -10.10 7.78 0.16
N PHE A 141 -11.20 8.52 0.13
CA PHE A 141 -12.37 8.30 0.99
C PHE A 141 -13.08 6.98 0.63
N GLU A 142 -13.27 6.71 -0.66
CA GLU A 142 -13.83 5.43 -1.14
C GLU A 142 -12.97 4.24 -0.69
N MET A 143 -11.63 4.36 -0.73
CA MET A 143 -10.73 3.31 -0.21
C MET A 143 -10.97 3.04 1.28
N ILE A 144 -11.20 4.09 2.10
CA ILE A 144 -11.47 3.95 3.54
C ILE A 144 -12.87 3.36 3.78
N GLU A 145 -13.89 3.82 3.07
CA GLU A 145 -15.26 3.34 3.21
C GLU A 145 -15.40 1.86 2.87
N GLN A 146 -14.79 1.45 1.76
CA GLN A 146 -14.83 0.05 1.34
C GLN A 146 -13.97 -0.86 2.24
N ALA A 147 -12.89 -0.34 2.85
CA ALA A 147 -12.03 -1.12 3.73
C ALA A 147 -12.83 -1.83 4.84
N LYS A 148 -13.82 -1.15 5.43
CA LYS A 148 -14.65 -1.72 6.48
C LYS A 148 -15.36 -3.02 6.05
N MET A 149 -15.82 -3.09 4.80
CA MET A 149 -16.47 -4.27 4.25
C MET A 149 -15.49 -5.43 3.97
N HIS A 150 -14.20 -5.12 3.84
CA HIS A 150 -13.14 -6.10 3.54
C HIS A 150 -12.28 -6.48 4.75
N LEU A 151 -12.59 -5.97 5.93
CA LEU A 151 -11.94 -6.37 7.18
C LEU A 151 -12.72 -7.47 7.90
N THR A 152 -11.98 -8.37 8.55
CA THR A 152 -12.52 -9.28 9.56
C THR A 152 -12.99 -8.49 10.78
N GLU A 153 -13.78 -9.13 11.67
CA GLU A 153 -14.06 -8.55 12.99
C GLU A 153 -12.74 -8.38 13.76
N GLY A 154 -12.51 -7.17 14.28
CA GLY A 154 -11.25 -6.80 14.92
C GLY A 154 -10.07 -6.56 13.98
N GLY A 155 -10.26 -6.72 12.67
CA GLY A 155 -9.25 -6.40 11.66
C GLY A 155 -8.94 -4.90 11.59
N THR A 156 -7.79 -4.52 11.03
CA THR A 156 -7.30 -3.13 11.05
C THR A 156 -7.09 -2.55 9.66
N LEU A 157 -7.49 -1.29 9.48
CA LEU A 157 -7.01 -0.44 8.39
C LEU A 157 -5.85 0.40 8.89
N GLN A 158 -4.70 0.32 8.24
CA GLN A 158 -3.53 1.13 8.55
C GLN A 158 -3.14 1.96 7.32
N LEU A 159 -3.26 3.27 7.44
CA LEU A 159 -3.12 4.21 6.35
C LEU A 159 -2.02 5.23 6.66
N VAL A 160 -1.08 5.42 5.73
CA VAL A 160 -0.05 6.46 5.86
C VAL A 160 -0.38 7.66 4.99
N ALA A 161 -0.28 8.87 5.55
CA ALA A 161 -0.43 10.11 4.79
C ALA A 161 0.37 11.27 5.40
N ARG A 162 0.66 12.28 4.58
CA ARG A 162 1.17 13.57 5.09
C ARG A 162 0.06 14.31 5.83
N HIS A 163 0.25 14.48 7.17
CA HIS A 163 -0.76 15.05 8.04
C HIS A 163 -1.28 16.43 7.55
N GLN A 164 -0.37 17.34 7.20
CA GLN A 164 -0.72 18.70 6.76
C GLN A 164 -1.15 18.78 5.26
N LYS A 165 -1.06 17.67 4.50
CA LYS A 165 -1.41 17.61 3.08
C LYS A 165 -2.50 16.58 2.82
N GLY A 166 -3.62 16.72 3.53
CA GLY A 166 -4.79 15.86 3.40
C GLY A 166 -4.88 14.73 4.42
N GLY A 167 -3.82 14.44 5.20
CA GLY A 167 -3.85 13.37 6.21
C GLY A 167 -4.90 13.60 7.31
N ARG A 168 -5.11 14.85 7.75
CA ARG A 168 -6.17 15.18 8.72
C ARG A 168 -7.57 14.85 8.23
N GLU A 169 -7.83 15.03 6.95
CA GLU A 169 -9.14 14.70 6.36
C GLU A 169 -9.33 13.19 6.28
N LEU A 170 -8.26 12.43 5.99
CA LEU A 170 -8.31 10.96 6.01
C LEU A 170 -8.51 10.43 7.44
N GLU A 171 -7.82 10.99 8.43
CA GLU A 171 -8.01 10.68 9.84
C GLU A 171 -9.49 10.88 10.27
N LYS A 172 -10.08 12.04 9.92
CA LYS A 172 -11.49 12.31 10.18
C LYS A 172 -12.41 11.30 9.49
N LYS A 173 -12.10 10.95 8.23
CA LYS A 173 -12.87 9.96 7.47
C LYS A 173 -12.78 8.57 8.09
N MET A 174 -11.61 8.17 8.57
CA MET A 174 -11.43 6.91 9.32
C MET A 174 -12.25 6.91 10.61
N GLN A 175 -12.21 8.01 11.39
CA GLN A 175 -13.05 8.17 12.58
C GLN A 175 -14.56 8.08 12.27
N GLU A 176 -15.00 8.70 11.17
CA GLU A 176 -16.40 8.65 10.73
C GLU A 176 -16.84 7.23 10.38
N VAL A 177 -16.04 6.50 9.60
CA VAL A 177 -16.39 5.17 9.08
C VAL A 177 -16.28 4.07 10.14
N PHE A 178 -15.24 4.11 10.96
CA PHE A 178 -14.91 3.05 11.92
C PHE A 178 -15.37 3.38 13.36
N GLY A 179 -15.64 4.63 13.69
CA GLY A 179 -15.91 5.07 15.05
C GLY A 179 -14.66 5.19 15.93
N ASN A 180 -13.49 4.87 15.40
CA ASN A 180 -12.20 4.94 16.08
C ASN A 180 -11.08 5.25 15.09
N VAL A 181 -10.04 5.95 15.56
CA VAL A 181 -8.79 6.16 14.84
C VAL A 181 -7.68 6.47 15.83
N GLU A 182 -6.52 5.90 15.61
CA GLU A 182 -5.32 6.10 16.42
C GLU A 182 -4.14 6.49 15.52
N GLU A 183 -3.32 7.46 15.96
CA GLU A 183 -2.02 7.75 15.35
C GLU A 183 -0.97 6.84 15.98
N ILE A 184 -0.52 5.81 15.27
CA ILE A 184 0.44 4.82 15.80
C ILE A 184 1.89 5.17 15.53
N SER A 185 2.18 6.03 14.54
CA SER A 185 3.55 6.49 14.23
C SER A 185 3.56 7.81 13.46
N LYS A 186 4.68 8.53 13.57
CA LYS A 186 4.92 9.78 12.83
C LYS A 186 6.39 9.97 12.48
N LYS A 187 6.67 10.44 11.26
CA LYS A 187 8.02 10.79 10.79
C LYS A 187 7.96 11.75 9.61
N SER A 188 8.78 12.79 9.62
CA SER A 188 8.93 13.72 8.46
C SER A 188 7.62 14.28 7.91
N GLY A 189 6.65 14.58 8.81
CA GLY A 189 5.32 15.07 8.46
C GLY A 189 4.32 14.01 7.96
N PHE A 190 4.74 12.76 7.83
CA PHE A 190 3.86 11.61 7.64
C PHE A 190 3.38 11.06 8.98
N ARG A 191 2.19 10.45 8.97
CA ARG A 191 1.61 9.71 10.09
C ARG A 191 0.98 8.43 9.60
N ILE A 192 0.97 7.42 10.46
CA ILE A 192 0.17 6.21 10.25
C ILE A 192 -1.05 6.31 11.14
N TYR A 193 -2.21 6.24 10.52
CA TYR A 193 -3.50 6.15 11.19
C TYR A 193 -3.97 4.71 11.17
N LEU A 194 -4.45 4.21 12.30
CA LEU A 194 -5.00 2.88 12.48
C LEU A 194 -6.46 3.00 12.92
N SER A 195 -7.35 2.29 12.25
CA SER A 195 -8.73 2.05 12.69
C SER A 195 -8.99 0.55 12.78
N LYS A 196 -9.81 0.15 13.74
CA LYS A 196 -10.21 -1.23 13.98
C LYS A 196 -11.69 -1.43 13.61
N ASN A 197 -12.00 -2.52 12.90
CA ASN A 197 -13.37 -2.90 12.53
C ASN A 197 -14.10 -3.61 13.66
#